data_c5e5a4c2b1bd8a0d338e0daebdbcb68d
#
_entry.id   c5e5a4c2b1bd8a0d338e0daebdbcb68d
#
_cell.length_a   1.000
_cell.length_b   1.000
_cell.length_c   1.000
_cell.angle_alpha   90.00
_cell.angle_beta   90.00
_cell.angle_gamma   90.00
#
_symmetry.space_group_name_H-M   'P 1'
#
loop_
_entity.id
_entity.type
_entity.pdbx_description
1 polymer ?
#
loop_
_entity_poly.entity_id
_entity_poly.type
_entity_poly.pdbx_seq_one_letter_code
_entity_poly.pdbx_strand_id
1 'polypeptide(L)'
;MTTIPKGALKGKTSLEYLTSLDLTYNKLTALTDDFYVINMPVLYGLDLSYNSFSQFPTQPLSINYLVIFGIRHQRDDNGNRTLREWPTGLYKNPSLKVFYIGSNDLRKIDDTISSTIVLFEIKDNPNISIDMSGICPYIRAGQYTLIYDKSQDIRGCDALDLDK
;
A
#
# COMPACT_ATOMS: atom_id res chain seq x y z
N MET A 1 -3.28 13.72 14.95
CA MET A 1 -3.32 14.66 13.81
C MET A 1 -4.19 14.05 12.75
N THR A 2 -5.24 14.74 12.30
CA THR A 2 -6.23 14.20 11.33
C THR A 2 -5.88 14.54 9.88
N THR A 3 -5.10 15.58 9.66
CA THR A 3 -4.60 16.00 8.35
C THR A 3 -3.21 16.58 8.51
N ILE A 4 -2.37 16.47 7.48
CA ILE A 4 -1.15 17.27 7.40
C ILE A 4 -1.59 18.71 7.11
N PRO A 5 -1.22 19.71 7.92
CA PRO A 5 -1.64 21.07 7.67
C PRO A 5 -1.22 21.55 6.28
N LYS A 6 -2.11 22.27 5.61
CA LYS A 6 -1.81 22.86 4.30
C LYS A 6 -0.53 23.71 4.39
N GLY A 7 0.39 23.49 3.49
CA GLY A 7 1.68 24.22 3.48
C GLY A 7 2.71 23.73 4.49
N ALA A 8 2.40 22.72 5.33
CA ALA A 8 3.35 22.21 6.34
C ALA A 8 4.69 21.76 5.73
N LEU A 9 4.63 21.25 4.51
CA LEU A 9 5.78 20.73 3.78
C LEU A 9 6.22 21.69 2.63
N LYS A 10 5.47 22.75 2.39
CA LYS A 10 5.73 23.69 1.30
C LYS A 10 7.03 24.47 1.52
N GLY A 11 7.86 24.53 0.48
CA GLY A 11 9.10 25.29 0.50
C GLY A 11 10.20 24.68 1.37
N LYS A 12 10.09 23.43 1.78
CA LYS A 12 11.13 22.71 2.52
C LYS A 12 12.14 22.11 1.53
N THR A 13 13.22 22.81 1.26
CA THR A 13 14.31 22.31 0.39
C THR A 13 14.96 21.04 0.95
N SER A 14 14.92 20.85 2.26
CA SER A 14 15.42 19.64 2.93
C SER A 14 14.67 18.35 2.56
N LEU A 15 13.47 18.44 1.98
CA LEU A 15 12.72 17.26 1.52
C LEU A 15 13.28 16.66 0.23
N GLU A 16 14.14 17.37 -0.47
CA GLU A 16 14.85 16.85 -1.66
C GLU A 16 15.77 15.66 -1.32
N TYR A 17 16.19 15.55 -0.07
CA TYR A 17 17.04 14.46 0.44
C TYR A 17 16.28 13.47 1.31
N LEU A 18 14.96 13.63 1.47
CA LEU A 18 14.15 12.73 2.29
C LEU A 18 14.00 11.37 1.61
N THR A 19 14.59 10.35 2.21
CA THR A 19 14.52 8.97 1.71
C THR A 19 13.42 8.14 2.34
N SER A 20 12.97 8.49 3.55
CA SER A 20 11.91 7.78 4.25
C SER A 20 11.02 8.75 5.02
N LEU A 21 9.71 8.53 4.93
CA LEU A 21 8.70 9.30 5.64
C LEU A 21 7.79 8.35 6.42
N ASP A 22 7.87 8.43 7.74
CA ASP A 22 7.01 7.69 8.65
C ASP A 22 5.91 8.62 9.18
N LEU A 23 4.65 8.30 8.85
CA LEU A 23 3.45 8.98 9.33
C LEU A 23 2.53 8.02 10.09
N THR A 24 3.08 6.91 10.59
CA THR A 24 2.32 5.91 11.34
C THR A 24 1.73 6.47 12.65
N TYR A 25 0.73 5.75 13.17
CA TYR A 25 0.10 6.06 14.47
C TYR A 25 -0.42 7.50 14.57
N ASN A 26 -1.06 7.99 13.51
CA ASN A 26 -1.78 9.25 13.48
C ASN A 26 -3.29 9.01 13.29
N LYS A 27 -4.06 10.05 13.02
CA LYS A 27 -5.48 10.00 12.69
C LYS A 27 -5.74 10.57 11.30
N LEU A 28 -4.81 10.33 10.37
CA LEU A 28 -4.91 10.84 9.01
C LEU A 28 -6.07 10.15 8.27
N THR A 29 -6.93 10.93 7.66
CA THR A 29 -8.04 10.45 6.82
C THR A 29 -7.78 10.64 5.35
N ALA A 30 -6.88 11.57 5.00
CA ALA A 30 -6.44 11.86 3.63
C ALA A 30 -5.04 12.49 3.64
N LEU A 31 -4.35 12.40 2.52
CA LEU A 31 -3.22 13.27 2.22
C LEU A 31 -3.76 14.56 1.58
N THR A 32 -3.20 15.71 1.95
CA THR A 32 -3.62 16.99 1.39
C THR A 32 -3.06 17.20 -0.01
N ASP A 33 -3.65 18.14 -0.75
CA ASP A 33 -3.20 18.48 -2.11
C ASP A 33 -1.73 18.92 -2.15
N ASP A 34 -1.23 19.52 -1.07
CA ASP A 34 0.17 19.90 -0.95
C ASP A 34 1.12 18.70 -1.01
N PHE A 35 0.66 17.50 -0.66
CA PHE A 35 1.47 16.27 -0.79
C PHE A 35 1.79 15.94 -2.25
N TYR A 36 0.98 16.42 -3.20
CA TYR A 36 1.21 16.22 -4.64
C TYR A 36 2.31 17.11 -5.22
N VAL A 37 2.50 18.31 -4.63
CA VAL A 37 3.43 19.31 -5.17
C VAL A 37 4.78 19.31 -4.46
N ILE A 38 4.94 18.41 -3.45
CA ILE A 38 6.21 18.31 -2.75
C ILE A 38 7.18 17.52 -3.61
N ASN A 39 8.29 18.16 -3.92
CA ASN A 39 9.39 17.49 -4.59
C ASN A 39 10.14 16.60 -3.58
N MET A 40 9.85 15.30 -3.62
CA MET A 40 10.57 14.27 -2.86
C MET A 40 11.23 13.28 -3.84
N PRO A 41 12.22 13.74 -4.60
CA PRO A 41 12.74 12.99 -5.74
C PRO A 41 13.47 11.71 -5.35
N VAL A 42 13.83 11.54 -4.09
CA VAL A 42 14.58 10.39 -3.57
C VAL A 42 13.79 9.63 -2.49
N LEU A 43 12.49 9.91 -2.34
CA LEU A 43 11.67 9.19 -1.35
C LEU A 43 11.54 7.72 -1.74
N TYR A 44 12.18 6.87 -0.97
CA TYR A 44 12.25 5.43 -1.15
C TYR A 44 11.17 4.68 -0.35
N GLY A 45 10.88 5.14 0.88
CA GLY A 45 9.92 4.53 1.79
C GLY A 45 8.88 5.51 2.33
N LEU A 46 7.61 5.08 2.31
CA LEU A 46 6.49 5.80 2.93
C LEU A 46 5.65 4.82 3.76
N ASP A 47 5.40 5.16 5.03
CA ASP A 47 4.49 4.39 5.86
C ASP A 47 3.35 5.26 6.40
N LEU A 48 2.11 4.91 6.04
CA LEU A 48 0.85 5.51 6.46
C LEU A 48 0.04 4.57 7.36
N SER A 49 0.64 3.50 7.87
CA SER A 49 -0.05 2.50 8.69
C SER A 49 -0.56 3.09 10.01
N TYR A 50 -1.60 2.46 10.60
CA TYR A 50 -2.21 2.91 11.85
C TYR A 50 -2.77 4.33 11.79
N ASN A 51 -3.54 4.60 10.75
CA ASN A 51 -4.27 5.84 10.51
C ASN A 51 -5.77 5.54 10.29
N SER A 52 -6.50 6.47 9.70
CA SER A 52 -7.96 6.40 9.50
C SER A 52 -8.38 6.62 8.03
N PHE A 53 -7.53 6.24 7.08
CA PHE A 53 -7.89 6.33 5.66
C PHE A 53 -9.09 5.45 5.34
N SER A 54 -10.13 6.02 4.75
CA SER A 54 -11.29 5.28 4.23
C SER A 54 -11.19 5.03 2.73
N GLN A 55 -10.39 5.84 2.05
CA GLN A 55 -10.05 5.70 0.63
C GLN A 55 -8.54 5.59 0.49
N PHE A 56 -8.10 4.87 -0.52
CA PHE A 56 -6.68 4.73 -0.79
C PHE A 56 -6.11 6.05 -1.32
N PRO A 57 -5.06 6.59 -0.70
CA PRO A 57 -4.40 7.77 -1.23
C PRO A 57 -3.59 7.41 -2.48
N THR A 58 -4.01 7.90 -3.63
CA THR A 58 -3.34 7.60 -4.91
C THR A 58 -2.07 8.40 -5.14
N GLN A 59 -1.86 9.48 -4.39
CA GLN A 59 -0.70 10.37 -4.49
C GLN A 59 0.65 9.67 -4.36
N PRO A 60 0.85 8.76 -3.39
CA PRO A 60 2.12 8.05 -3.27
C PRO A 60 2.51 7.27 -4.52
N LEU A 61 1.54 6.88 -5.33
CA LEU A 61 1.82 6.13 -6.56
C LEU A 61 2.49 6.97 -7.65
N SER A 62 2.45 8.30 -7.54
CA SER A 62 3.16 9.21 -8.45
C SER A 62 4.61 9.48 -8.05
N ILE A 63 5.06 8.98 -6.90
CA ILE A 63 6.43 9.15 -6.43
C ILE A 63 7.34 8.14 -7.14
N ASN A 64 8.11 8.61 -8.11
CA ASN A 64 8.85 7.75 -9.04
C ASN A 64 9.85 6.79 -8.38
N TYR A 65 10.40 7.12 -7.22
CA TYR A 65 11.40 6.30 -6.52
C TYR A 65 10.84 5.57 -5.31
N LEU A 66 9.53 5.58 -5.10
CA LEU A 66 8.90 4.88 -3.99
C LEU A 66 9.01 3.36 -4.19
N VAL A 67 9.78 2.71 -3.33
CA VAL A 67 10.04 1.26 -3.38
C VAL A 67 9.26 0.52 -2.30
N ILE A 68 9.10 1.13 -1.12
CA ILE A 68 8.40 0.55 0.02
C ILE A 68 7.20 1.43 0.37
N PHE A 69 6.00 0.83 0.40
CA PHE A 69 4.80 1.51 0.81
C PHE A 69 3.99 0.70 1.82
N GLY A 70 3.65 1.30 2.95
CA GLY A 70 2.82 0.72 4.00
C GLY A 70 1.54 1.53 4.23
N ILE A 71 0.39 0.82 4.34
CA ILE A 71 -0.91 1.41 4.69
C ILE A 71 -1.78 0.38 5.45
N ARG A 72 -1.18 -0.29 6.43
CA ARG A 72 -1.85 -1.27 7.30
C ARG A 72 -2.76 -0.59 8.32
N HIS A 73 -3.66 -1.39 8.92
CA HIS A 73 -4.41 -0.98 10.12
C HIS A 73 -5.10 0.37 10.00
N GLN A 74 -5.94 0.55 8.98
CA GLN A 74 -6.75 1.76 8.88
C GLN A 74 -8.02 1.58 9.72
N ARG A 75 -8.20 2.44 10.75
CA ARG A 75 -9.29 2.34 11.73
C ARG A 75 -9.89 3.70 12.03
N ASP A 76 -11.20 3.73 12.31
CA ASP A 76 -11.86 4.89 12.93
C ASP A 76 -11.60 4.93 14.46
N ASP A 77 -12.11 5.95 15.14
CA ASP A 77 -11.96 6.11 16.58
C ASP A 77 -12.70 5.00 17.39
N ASN A 78 -13.60 4.23 16.76
CA ASN A 78 -14.29 3.08 17.35
C ASN A 78 -13.57 1.76 17.07
N GLY A 79 -12.45 1.79 16.37
CA GLY A 79 -11.66 0.61 15.99
C GLY A 79 -12.17 -0.13 14.75
N ASN A 80 -13.20 0.38 14.05
CA ASN A 80 -13.69 -0.24 12.83
C ASN A 80 -12.70 -0.06 11.68
N ARG A 81 -12.57 -1.07 10.85
CA ARG A 81 -11.75 -1.03 9.63
C ARG A 81 -12.37 -0.07 8.61
N THR A 82 -11.59 0.85 8.11
CA THR A 82 -12.08 1.94 7.24
C THR A 82 -11.68 1.76 5.78
N LEU A 83 -10.49 1.23 5.50
CA LEU A 83 -10.00 1.07 4.12
C LEU A 83 -10.59 -0.21 3.49
N ARG A 84 -11.43 -0.03 2.47
CA ARG A 84 -12.20 -1.12 1.83
C ARG A 84 -11.90 -1.29 0.35
N GLU A 85 -11.39 -0.24 -0.30
CA GLU A 85 -11.17 -0.23 -1.72
C GLU A 85 -9.69 -0.46 -2.05
N TRP A 86 -9.47 -1.21 -3.12
CA TRP A 86 -8.16 -1.44 -3.68
C TRP A 86 -7.66 -0.20 -4.42
N PRO A 87 -6.37 0.14 -4.32
CA PRO A 87 -5.80 1.23 -5.09
C PRO A 87 -5.77 0.91 -6.57
N THR A 88 -6.62 1.57 -7.33
CA THR A 88 -6.55 1.48 -8.79
C THR A 88 -5.26 2.12 -9.30
N GLY A 89 -4.59 1.44 -10.23
CA GLY A 89 -3.37 1.97 -10.83
C GLY A 89 -2.08 1.74 -10.06
N LEU A 90 -2.06 0.84 -9.08
CA LEU A 90 -0.84 0.43 -8.38
C LEU A 90 0.26 -0.03 -9.35
N TYR A 91 -0.12 -0.69 -10.45
CA TYR A 91 0.77 -1.12 -11.51
C TYR A 91 1.46 0.04 -12.25
N LYS A 92 0.98 1.27 -12.11
CA LYS A 92 1.57 2.47 -12.74
C LYS A 92 2.86 2.93 -12.05
N ASN A 93 3.16 2.44 -10.85
CA ASN A 93 4.41 2.73 -10.18
C ASN A 93 5.44 1.62 -10.44
N PRO A 94 6.38 1.80 -11.38
CA PRO A 94 7.33 0.75 -11.74
C PRO A 94 8.40 0.49 -10.68
N SER A 95 8.55 1.39 -9.71
CA SER A 95 9.58 1.30 -8.68
C SER A 95 9.11 0.54 -7.45
N LEU A 96 7.78 0.41 -7.23
CA LEU A 96 7.24 -0.23 -6.03
C LEU A 96 7.58 -1.72 -6.01
N LYS A 97 8.29 -2.14 -4.96
CA LYS A 97 8.74 -3.52 -4.73
C LYS A 97 8.12 -4.17 -3.51
N VAL A 98 7.84 -3.39 -2.49
CA VAL A 98 7.32 -3.87 -1.21
C VAL A 98 6.05 -3.12 -0.88
N PHE A 99 4.95 -3.86 -0.74
CA PHE A 99 3.65 -3.27 -0.44
C PHE A 99 2.98 -3.96 0.74
N TYR A 100 2.67 -3.20 1.75
CA TYR A 100 2.02 -3.63 2.97
C TYR A 100 0.62 -3.00 3.10
N ILE A 101 -0.44 -3.80 2.96
CA ILE A 101 -1.83 -3.34 3.04
C ILE A 101 -2.69 -4.24 3.94
N GLY A 102 -2.06 -5.05 4.77
CA GLY A 102 -2.74 -5.95 5.69
C GLY A 102 -3.58 -5.25 6.75
N SER A 103 -4.40 -6.03 7.46
CA SER A 103 -5.24 -5.56 8.57
C SER A 103 -6.21 -4.43 8.19
N ASN A 104 -6.79 -4.51 6.99
CA ASN A 104 -7.84 -3.62 6.50
C ASN A 104 -9.15 -4.38 6.25
N ASP A 105 -10.12 -3.79 5.57
CA ASP A 105 -11.37 -4.42 5.14
C ASP A 105 -11.46 -4.47 3.61
N LEU A 106 -10.33 -4.71 2.95
CA LEU A 106 -10.30 -4.86 1.51
C LEU A 106 -11.21 -6.00 1.08
N ARG A 107 -11.92 -5.82 -0.03
CA ARG A 107 -12.91 -6.79 -0.49
C ARG A 107 -12.45 -7.44 -1.78
N LYS A 108 -12.68 -6.80 -2.91
CA LYS A 108 -12.37 -7.33 -4.22
C LYS A 108 -11.22 -6.57 -4.84
N ILE A 109 -10.29 -7.30 -5.43
CA ILE A 109 -9.22 -6.74 -6.23
C ILE A 109 -9.49 -7.12 -7.68
N ASP A 110 -9.95 -6.14 -8.45
CA ASP A 110 -10.27 -6.28 -9.88
C ASP A 110 -9.12 -5.78 -10.78
N ASP A 111 -8.01 -5.38 -10.18
CA ASP A 111 -6.89 -4.79 -10.91
C ASP A 111 -5.74 -5.80 -11.07
N THR A 112 -4.95 -5.61 -12.10
CA THR A 112 -3.75 -6.39 -12.31
C THR A 112 -2.71 -6.03 -11.27
N ILE A 113 -2.29 -7.00 -10.47
CA ILE A 113 -1.19 -6.80 -9.52
C ILE A 113 0.11 -6.69 -10.31
N SER A 114 0.90 -5.68 -9.99
CA SER A 114 2.16 -5.44 -10.67
C SER A 114 3.16 -6.56 -10.40
N SER A 115 3.72 -7.14 -11.46
CA SER A 115 4.83 -8.09 -11.37
C SER A 115 6.14 -7.45 -10.88
N THR A 116 6.18 -6.13 -10.73
CA THR A 116 7.34 -5.44 -10.15
C THR A 116 7.42 -5.57 -8.64
N ILE A 117 6.29 -5.85 -7.96
CA ILE A 117 6.25 -6.10 -6.53
C ILE A 117 6.92 -7.45 -6.25
N VAL A 118 7.82 -7.48 -5.29
CA VAL A 118 8.52 -8.71 -4.86
C VAL A 118 8.06 -9.19 -3.49
N LEU A 119 7.49 -8.30 -2.66
CA LEU A 119 6.85 -8.63 -1.40
C LEU A 119 5.51 -7.93 -1.28
N PHE A 120 4.45 -8.70 -1.12
CA PHE A 120 3.10 -8.22 -0.99
C PHE A 120 2.43 -8.81 0.27
N GLU A 121 2.01 -7.95 1.19
CA GLU A 121 1.36 -8.38 2.41
C GLU A 121 -0.08 -7.89 2.45
N ILE A 122 -1.02 -8.85 2.44
CA ILE A 122 -2.47 -8.65 2.44
C ILE A 122 -3.18 -9.35 3.59
N LYS A 123 -2.45 -9.97 4.50
CA LYS A 123 -3.05 -10.73 5.61
C LYS A 123 -4.03 -9.88 6.43
N ASP A 124 -4.92 -10.53 7.17
CA ASP A 124 -5.93 -9.88 8.00
C ASP A 124 -6.83 -8.88 7.22
N ASN A 125 -7.19 -9.27 5.99
CA ASN A 125 -8.29 -8.71 5.21
C ASN A 125 -9.34 -9.80 5.03
N PRO A 126 -10.29 -9.97 5.96
CA PRO A 126 -11.13 -11.19 6.03
C PRO A 126 -12.09 -11.35 4.85
N ASN A 127 -12.41 -10.24 4.17
CA ASN A 127 -13.36 -10.23 3.06
C ASN A 127 -12.68 -10.12 1.68
N ILE A 128 -11.35 -10.26 1.62
CA ILE A 128 -10.61 -10.09 0.38
C ILE A 128 -10.84 -11.27 -0.58
N SER A 129 -11.05 -10.96 -1.84
CA SER A 129 -11.05 -11.91 -2.95
C SER A 129 -10.13 -11.38 -4.03
N ILE A 130 -9.13 -12.15 -4.43
CA ILE A 130 -8.07 -11.71 -5.34
C ILE A 130 -7.70 -12.82 -6.33
N ASP A 131 -7.53 -12.44 -7.60
CA ASP A 131 -6.98 -13.32 -8.62
C ASP A 131 -5.47 -13.04 -8.81
N MET A 132 -4.68 -14.05 -8.48
CA MET A 132 -3.21 -14.01 -8.53
C MET A 132 -2.63 -14.75 -9.76
N SER A 133 -3.47 -15.19 -10.70
CA SER A 133 -3.04 -16.01 -11.84
C SER A 133 -1.85 -15.41 -12.62
N GLY A 134 -1.83 -14.10 -12.79
CA GLY A 134 -0.77 -13.38 -13.51
C GLY A 134 0.59 -13.37 -12.79
N ILE A 135 0.63 -13.61 -11.47
CA ILE A 135 1.87 -13.57 -10.68
C ILE A 135 2.27 -14.93 -10.10
N CYS A 136 1.45 -15.97 -10.23
CA CYS A 136 1.80 -17.31 -9.78
C CYS A 136 3.13 -17.84 -10.34
N PRO A 137 3.50 -17.60 -11.60
CA PRO A 137 4.82 -18.00 -12.10
C PRO A 137 5.97 -17.39 -11.30
N TYR A 138 5.83 -16.15 -10.84
CA TYR A 138 6.85 -15.45 -10.06
C TYR A 138 6.90 -15.94 -8.61
N ILE A 139 5.74 -16.30 -8.01
CA ILE A 139 5.68 -16.95 -6.69
C ILE A 139 6.38 -18.30 -6.75
N ARG A 140 6.06 -19.12 -7.77
CA ARG A 140 6.66 -20.44 -7.99
C ARG A 140 8.18 -20.38 -8.18
N ALA A 141 8.65 -19.34 -8.86
CA ALA A 141 10.08 -19.08 -9.07
C ALA A 141 10.79 -18.49 -7.85
N GLY A 142 10.09 -18.21 -6.73
CA GLY A 142 10.64 -17.55 -5.56
C GLY A 142 10.98 -16.05 -5.75
N GLN A 143 10.45 -15.45 -6.79
CA GLN A 143 10.68 -14.03 -7.12
C GLN A 143 9.63 -13.10 -6.51
N TYR A 144 8.56 -13.67 -5.95
CA TYR A 144 7.44 -12.95 -5.35
C TYR A 144 7.05 -13.61 -4.03
N THR A 145 6.99 -12.82 -2.98
CA THR A 145 6.55 -13.28 -1.66
C THR A 145 5.17 -12.70 -1.37
N LEU A 146 4.18 -13.57 -1.16
CA LEU A 146 2.85 -13.22 -0.71
C LEU A 146 2.71 -13.55 0.79
N ILE A 147 2.32 -12.57 1.60
CA ILE A 147 1.97 -12.77 3.01
C ILE A 147 0.46 -12.61 3.14
N TYR A 148 -0.23 -13.71 3.44
CA TYR A 148 -1.68 -13.81 3.44
C TYR A 148 -2.17 -14.77 4.55
N ASP A 149 -3.47 -14.82 4.80
CA ASP A 149 -4.09 -15.81 5.68
C ASP A 149 -4.77 -16.91 4.85
N LYS A 150 -4.67 -18.16 5.28
CA LYS A 150 -5.26 -19.33 4.59
C LYS A 150 -6.79 -19.26 4.44
N SER A 151 -7.45 -18.42 5.20
CA SER A 151 -8.89 -18.16 5.09
C SER A 151 -9.29 -17.19 3.99
N GLN A 152 -8.32 -16.50 3.38
CA GLN A 152 -8.58 -15.52 2.32
C GLN A 152 -8.84 -16.22 0.97
N ASP A 153 -9.73 -15.64 0.16
CA ASP A 153 -10.06 -16.14 -1.17
C ASP A 153 -8.98 -15.72 -2.19
N ILE A 154 -7.89 -16.49 -2.23
CA ILE A 154 -6.81 -16.31 -3.19
C ILE A 154 -7.01 -17.30 -4.34
N ARG A 155 -7.24 -16.78 -5.54
CA ARG A 155 -7.52 -17.58 -6.73
C ARG A 155 -6.41 -17.48 -7.77
N GLY A 156 -6.39 -18.41 -8.70
CA GLY A 156 -5.48 -18.42 -9.85
C GLY A 156 -4.11 -19.06 -9.59
N CYS A 157 -3.80 -19.41 -8.33
CA CYS A 157 -2.61 -20.19 -7.98
C CYS A 157 -3.01 -21.51 -7.32
N ASP A 158 -2.25 -22.56 -7.56
CA ASP A 158 -2.41 -23.81 -6.83
C ASP A 158 -1.96 -23.63 -5.39
N ALA A 159 -2.62 -24.33 -4.45
CA ALA A 159 -2.28 -24.24 -3.01
C ALA A 159 -0.80 -24.53 -2.73
N LEU A 160 -0.18 -25.43 -3.52
CA LEU A 160 1.24 -25.76 -3.42
C LEU A 160 2.19 -24.61 -3.81
N ASP A 161 1.71 -23.65 -4.58
CA ASP A 161 2.50 -22.48 -4.97
C ASP A 161 2.50 -21.42 -3.87
N LEU A 162 1.42 -21.37 -3.07
CA LEU A 162 1.22 -20.38 -2.03
C LEU A 162 1.84 -20.76 -0.67
N ASP A 163 2.14 -22.05 -0.45
CA ASP A 163 2.71 -22.56 0.81
C ASP A 163 4.27 -22.56 0.81
N LYS A 164 4.92 -21.92 -0.17
CA LYS A 164 6.38 -21.76 -0.25
C LYS A 164 6.79 -20.39 0.31
#